data_a73d38f4622cc8ca2d8083b5059fcf27
#
_entry.id   a73d38f4622cc8ca2d8083b5059fcf27
#
_cell.length_a   1.000
_cell.length_b   1.000
_cell.length_c   1.000
_cell.angle_alpha   90.00
_cell.angle_beta   90.00
_cell.angle_gamma   90.00
#
_symmetry.space_group_name_H-M   'P 1'
#
loop_
_entity.id
_entity.type
_entity.pdbx_description
1 polymer ?
#
loop_
_entity_poly.entity_id
_entity_poly.type
_entity_poly.pdbx_seq_one_letter_code
_entity_poly.pdbx_strand_id
1 'polypeptide(L)'
;MAGNGSDPDSTQPVFLQPRGRCDKLRGMKNEPGKGSWASPKALARYDAVRFVEEAVKSGLPLCRALEAAHEREWDGRRYGRPTIEDWYYAYRHHGLAGLEDIPRKDKGHVRALAPETVEAFLTLRRAQPQVHATTLLRQMEADGVLAARSVSMSTLYRTLAREGLDRRSLRAGSALLKGPTKAFEFSWANQLWMSDGMWGPAVPLAPGGKPVRAHLLALLDDCSRLCTHGQYYAAERIECFLDLLRQALQMRGIPEKLYTDNGALFTSEHLRTVCANFGIRLIHAKPYAAWSKGKIERFFLTVQSDFEQRLVFAPVADLAELNKHFWRWLECEYNAREHRALDGHSPQHRFQERGEGLRPIPAGMDVEGLFLLRTRRRVRRDATISIAGTLWEVPPACRGRVVDVHYDPFLWKRVELYVEGRKVGDARRCDKRLNAHTFGLENYEF
;
A
#
# COMPACT_ATOMS: atom_id res chain seq x y z
N MET A 1 -33.00 -68.34 8.85
CA MET A 1 -33.16 -68.81 7.47
C MET A 1 -32.01 -68.24 6.69
N ALA A 2 -30.95 -68.95 6.54
CA ALA A 2 -30.60 -69.81 5.42
C ALA A 2 -30.22 -68.90 4.25
N GLY A 3 -29.10 -69.01 3.61
CA GLY A 3 -27.99 -69.88 3.54
C GLY A 3 -27.04 -69.35 2.52
N ASN A 4 -25.78 -69.56 2.71
CA ASN A 4 -24.87 -70.50 2.03
C ASN A 4 -24.61 -70.32 0.56
N GLY A 5 -23.35 -70.29 0.23
CA GLY A 5 -22.72 -70.81 -0.97
C GLY A 5 -21.44 -70.01 -1.28
N SER A 6 -20.31 -70.39 -0.74
CA SER A 6 -19.23 -71.34 -1.11
C SER A 6 -18.48 -70.94 -2.39
N ASP A 7 -17.19 -70.66 -2.16
CA ASP A 7 -15.94 -70.79 -2.92
C ASP A 7 -15.94 -71.84 -4.03
N PRO A 8 -14.93 -71.99 -4.95
CA PRO A 8 -13.48 -71.78 -4.69
C PRO A 8 -12.60 -71.35 -5.89
N ASP A 9 -11.34 -71.22 -5.59
CA ASP A 9 -10.14 -71.54 -6.40
C ASP A 9 -9.65 -70.49 -7.43
N SER A 10 -8.44 -69.92 -7.31
CA SER A 10 -7.18 -70.62 -7.58
C SER A 10 -5.95 -69.71 -7.52
N THR A 11 -4.98 -70.23 -6.84
CA THR A 11 -3.54 -70.15 -7.13
C THR A 11 -2.85 -68.83 -7.47
N GLN A 12 -2.21 -68.28 -6.45
CA GLN A 12 -1.07 -67.38 -6.58
C GLN A 12 0.22 -68.17 -6.78
N PRO A 13 1.16 -67.68 -7.61
CA PRO A 13 2.56 -68.12 -7.51
C PRO A 13 3.33 -67.21 -6.55
N VAL A 14 3.95 -67.83 -5.59
CA VAL A 14 4.96 -67.31 -4.67
C VAL A 14 6.20 -66.89 -5.46
N PHE A 15 6.57 -65.61 -5.44
CA PHE A 15 7.89 -65.19 -5.82
C PHE A 15 8.66 -64.70 -4.56
N LEU A 16 9.76 -65.41 -4.31
CA LEU A 16 10.76 -65.15 -3.28
C LEU A 16 11.33 -63.75 -3.37
N GLN A 17 11.34 -63.07 -2.22
CA GLN A 17 12.10 -61.83 -1.98
C GLN A 17 13.59 -62.15 -1.83
N PRO A 18 14.51 -61.37 -2.43
CA PRO A 18 15.88 -61.29 -1.96
C PRO A 18 15.99 -60.18 -0.91
N ARG A 19 16.48 -60.59 0.27
CA ARG A 19 16.93 -59.67 1.36
C ARG A 19 18.16 -58.91 0.88
N GLY A 20 18.15 -57.57 1.09
CA GLY A 20 19.41 -56.83 1.09
C GLY A 20 19.29 -55.34 0.86
N ARG A 21 19.16 -54.58 1.92
CA ARG A 21 19.62 -53.18 2.14
C ARG A 21 19.56 -52.20 0.96
N CYS A 22 18.56 -51.34 0.96
CA CYS A 22 18.77 -49.91 0.70
C CYS A 22 17.59 -49.06 1.22
N ASP A 23 17.53 -48.89 2.52
CA ASP A 23 16.70 -47.85 3.16
C ASP A 23 17.41 -46.49 3.03
N LYS A 24 17.22 -45.77 1.92
CA LYS A 24 17.55 -44.33 1.79
C LYS A 24 16.81 -43.66 0.65
N LEU A 25 15.50 -43.95 0.48
CA LEU A 25 14.65 -43.18 -0.44
C LEU A 25 13.28 -42.91 0.21
N ARG A 26 13.29 -42.25 1.39
CA ARG A 26 12.10 -41.60 1.94
C ARG A 26 12.37 -40.10 1.95
N GLY A 27 11.75 -39.34 1.05
CA GLY A 27 11.79 -37.88 1.12
C GLY A 27 11.62 -37.11 -0.20
N MET A 28 11.12 -37.71 -1.28
CA MET A 28 10.70 -36.90 -2.41
C MET A 28 9.16 -36.82 -2.42
N LYS A 29 8.63 -35.68 -1.93
CA LYS A 29 7.26 -35.30 -2.19
C LYS A 29 7.18 -34.90 -3.66
N ASN A 30 6.54 -35.74 -4.47
CA ASN A 30 6.11 -35.40 -5.81
C ASN A 30 4.97 -34.42 -5.72
N GLU A 31 5.19 -33.17 -6.14
CA GLU A 31 4.09 -32.28 -6.52
C GLU A 31 3.58 -32.73 -7.90
N PRO A 32 2.28 -32.94 -8.08
CA PRO A 32 1.70 -33.28 -9.38
C PRO A 32 1.50 -32.00 -10.20
N GLY A 33 2.31 -31.84 -11.26
CA GLY A 33 2.04 -30.79 -12.22
C GLY A 33 3.25 -30.26 -12.97
N LYS A 34 3.87 -31.11 -13.82
CA LYS A 34 4.45 -30.76 -15.13
C LYS A 34 5.03 -32.03 -15.74
N GLY A 35 4.36 -32.59 -16.73
CA GLY A 35 4.83 -33.73 -17.45
C GLY A 35 6.08 -33.45 -18.29
N SER A 36 7.24 -33.62 -17.67
CA SER A 36 8.49 -33.87 -18.39
C SER A 36 9.25 -34.88 -17.54
N TRP A 37 9.41 -36.09 -18.08
CA TRP A 37 10.08 -37.22 -17.44
C TRP A 37 11.57 -37.01 -17.24
N ALA A 38 12.16 -36.05 -17.93
CA ALA A 38 13.57 -35.70 -17.81
C ALA A 38 13.73 -34.18 -18.05
N SER A 39 14.78 -33.58 -17.42
CA SER A 39 15.10 -32.18 -17.68
C SER A 39 15.58 -31.98 -19.14
N PRO A 40 15.42 -30.77 -19.73
CA PRO A 40 15.96 -30.50 -21.07
C PRO A 40 17.46 -30.80 -21.18
N LYS A 41 18.24 -30.59 -20.09
CA LYS A 41 19.66 -30.95 -20.04
C LYS A 41 19.89 -32.44 -20.06
N ALA A 42 19.10 -33.21 -19.33
CA ALA A 42 19.21 -34.69 -19.34
C ALA A 42 18.87 -35.27 -20.73
N LEU A 43 17.91 -34.67 -21.42
CA LEU A 43 17.57 -35.04 -22.79
C LEU A 43 18.70 -34.75 -23.79
N ALA A 44 19.32 -33.57 -23.71
CA ALA A 44 20.49 -33.21 -24.54
C ALA A 44 21.69 -34.13 -24.28
N ARG A 45 21.94 -34.50 -23.01
CA ARG A 45 22.95 -35.50 -22.65
C ARG A 45 22.62 -36.90 -23.19
N TYR A 46 21.34 -37.25 -23.17
CA TYR A 46 20.86 -38.52 -23.72
C TYR A 46 21.05 -38.60 -25.23
N ASP A 47 20.83 -37.51 -25.98
CA ASP A 47 21.09 -37.47 -27.42
C ASP A 47 22.57 -37.76 -27.74
N ALA A 48 23.51 -37.21 -26.95
CA ALA A 48 24.92 -37.50 -27.08
C ALA A 48 25.25 -39.00 -26.77
N VAL A 49 24.68 -39.50 -25.68
CA VAL A 49 24.86 -40.92 -25.29
C VAL A 49 24.29 -41.88 -26.33
N ARG A 50 23.09 -41.60 -26.84
CA ARG A 50 22.42 -42.38 -27.90
C ARG A 50 23.29 -42.47 -29.16
N PHE A 51 23.86 -41.34 -29.57
CA PHE A 51 24.77 -41.30 -30.71
C PHE A 51 25.99 -42.24 -30.49
N VAL A 52 26.59 -42.21 -29.29
CA VAL A 52 27.69 -43.13 -28.95
C VAL A 52 27.26 -44.57 -28.96
N GLU A 53 26.08 -44.94 -28.42
CA GLU A 53 25.53 -46.27 -28.43
C GLU A 53 25.27 -46.80 -29.86
N GLU A 54 24.70 -45.97 -30.72
CA GLU A 54 24.44 -46.32 -32.12
C GLU A 54 25.74 -46.59 -32.88
N ALA A 55 26.77 -45.72 -32.66
CA ALA A 55 28.08 -45.91 -33.25
C ALA A 55 28.79 -47.19 -32.78
N VAL A 56 28.69 -47.51 -31.48
CA VAL A 56 29.23 -48.77 -30.94
C VAL A 56 28.49 -49.98 -31.46
N LYS A 57 27.15 -49.92 -31.58
CA LYS A 57 26.34 -51.01 -32.19
C LYS A 57 26.66 -51.24 -33.66
N SER A 58 27.08 -50.21 -34.39
CA SER A 58 27.53 -50.32 -35.77
C SER A 58 28.97 -50.87 -35.94
N GLY A 59 29.61 -51.28 -34.85
CA GLY A 59 30.94 -51.90 -34.84
C GLY A 59 32.10 -50.92 -34.59
N LEU A 60 31.84 -49.65 -34.29
CA LEU A 60 32.91 -48.70 -33.98
C LEU A 60 33.41 -48.90 -32.58
N PRO A 61 34.74 -48.93 -32.33
CA PRO A 61 35.28 -48.99 -30.99
C PRO A 61 34.83 -47.78 -30.14
N LEU A 62 34.50 -48.00 -28.86
CA LEU A 62 33.95 -46.94 -27.95
C LEU A 62 34.81 -45.67 -27.96
N CYS A 63 36.14 -45.81 -27.99
CA CYS A 63 37.05 -44.64 -28.03
C CYS A 63 36.84 -43.76 -29.27
N ARG A 64 36.58 -44.39 -30.44
CA ARG A 64 36.29 -43.64 -31.68
C ARG A 64 34.88 -43.09 -31.73
N ALA A 65 33.91 -43.78 -31.14
CA ALA A 65 32.57 -43.26 -30.98
C ALA A 65 32.50 -42.02 -30.10
N LEU A 66 33.25 -41.99 -29.01
CA LEU A 66 33.41 -40.84 -28.11
C LEU A 66 34.13 -39.64 -28.77
N GLU A 67 35.18 -39.91 -29.58
CA GLU A 67 35.82 -38.88 -30.39
C GLU A 67 34.85 -38.23 -31.37
N ALA A 68 34.10 -39.05 -32.12
CA ALA A 68 33.09 -38.56 -33.04
C ALA A 68 31.96 -37.77 -32.37
N ALA A 69 31.58 -38.15 -31.12
CA ALA A 69 30.60 -37.43 -30.35
C ALA A 69 31.16 -36.09 -29.81
N HIS A 70 32.46 -36.01 -29.49
CA HIS A 70 33.15 -34.78 -29.06
C HIS A 70 33.23 -33.76 -30.18
N GLU A 71 33.34 -34.15 -31.43
CA GLU A 71 33.40 -33.22 -32.57
C GLU A 71 32.04 -32.57 -32.89
N ARG A 72 30.96 -33.08 -32.32
CA ARG A 72 29.58 -32.58 -32.54
C ARG A 72 29.17 -31.56 -31.47
N GLU A 73 28.15 -30.80 -31.82
CA GLU A 73 27.46 -29.91 -30.89
C GLU A 73 26.18 -30.58 -30.38
N TRP A 74 25.98 -30.44 -29.05
CA TRP A 74 24.82 -30.92 -28.34
C TRP A 74 24.21 -29.78 -27.57
N ASP A 75 22.96 -29.42 -27.82
CA ASP A 75 22.28 -28.28 -27.24
C ASP A 75 23.11 -26.96 -27.42
N GLY A 76 23.67 -26.77 -28.65
CA GLY A 76 24.46 -25.58 -28.99
C GLY A 76 25.84 -25.49 -28.29
N ARG A 77 26.35 -26.61 -27.74
CA ARG A 77 27.65 -26.66 -27.04
C ARG A 77 28.44 -27.90 -27.42
N ARG A 78 29.75 -27.78 -27.44
CA ARG A 78 30.68 -28.92 -27.52
C ARG A 78 31.13 -29.33 -26.14
N TYR A 79 31.07 -30.63 -25.88
CA TYR A 79 31.50 -31.23 -24.61
C TYR A 79 32.77 -32.03 -24.79
N GLY A 80 33.63 -31.99 -23.78
CA GLY A 80 34.87 -32.78 -23.78
C GLY A 80 34.56 -34.27 -23.79
N ARG A 81 35.45 -35.06 -24.46
CA ARG A 81 35.35 -36.53 -24.49
C ARG A 81 35.13 -37.18 -23.12
N PRO A 82 35.86 -36.80 -22.03
CA PRO A 82 35.65 -37.37 -20.70
C PRO A 82 34.21 -37.12 -20.18
N THR A 83 33.63 -35.97 -20.48
CA THR A 83 32.28 -35.60 -20.03
C THR A 83 31.22 -36.49 -20.72
N ILE A 84 31.39 -36.76 -22.02
CA ILE A 84 30.47 -37.63 -22.78
C ILE A 84 30.63 -39.09 -22.32
N GLU A 85 31.86 -39.49 -22.00
CA GLU A 85 32.16 -40.81 -21.44
C GLU A 85 31.53 -41.01 -20.06
N ASP A 86 31.62 -39.99 -19.16
CA ASP A 86 30.93 -40.01 -17.88
C ASP A 86 29.41 -40.16 -18.06
N TRP A 87 28.81 -39.40 -19.00
CA TRP A 87 27.37 -39.54 -19.31
C TRP A 87 27.01 -40.93 -19.86
N TYR A 88 27.85 -41.48 -20.71
CA TYR A 88 27.65 -42.82 -21.27
C TYR A 88 27.60 -43.91 -20.19
N TYR A 89 28.57 -43.89 -19.24
CA TYR A 89 28.56 -44.81 -18.13
C TYR A 89 27.46 -44.52 -17.10
N ALA A 90 27.18 -43.25 -16.79
CA ALA A 90 26.09 -42.87 -15.91
C ALA A 90 24.74 -43.34 -16.43
N TYR A 91 24.50 -43.23 -17.75
CA TYR A 91 23.29 -43.74 -18.40
C TYR A 91 23.22 -45.28 -18.34
N ARG A 92 24.31 -45.96 -18.59
CA ARG A 92 24.34 -47.44 -18.52
C ARG A 92 24.08 -47.98 -17.12
N HIS A 93 24.46 -47.28 -16.09
CA HIS A 93 24.28 -47.69 -14.69
C HIS A 93 22.93 -47.26 -14.12
N HIS A 94 22.44 -46.10 -14.50
CA HIS A 94 21.29 -45.46 -13.83
C HIS A 94 20.19 -45.00 -14.79
N GLY A 95 20.28 -45.33 -16.09
CA GLY A 95 19.34 -44.85 -17.10
C GLY A 95 19.29 -43.31 -17.19
N LEU A 96 18.15 -42.78 -17.64
CA LEU A 96 17.95 -41.32 -17.74
C LEU A 96 18.16 -40.56 -16.43
N ALA A 97 17.90 -41.20 -15.29
CA ALA A 97 18.14 -40.58 -13.98
C ALA A 97 19.64 -40.31 -13.71
N GLY A 98 20.57 -41.07 -14.33
CA GLY A 98 21.99 -40.80 -14.25
C GLY A 98 22.45 -39.57 -15.02
N LEU A 99 21.62 -39.07 -15.94
CA LEU A 99 21.91 -37.88 -16.73
C LEU A 99 21.35 -36.60 -16.14
N GLU A 100 20.56 -36.70 -15.06
CA GLU A 100 20.09 -35.53 -14.32
C GLU A 100 21.21 -34.86 -13.53
N ASP A 101 21.07 -33.55 -13.33
CA ASP A 101 22.02 -32.80 -12.50
C ASP A 101 21.93 -33.29 -11.04
N ILE A 102 22.99 -33.87 -10.52
CA ILE A 102 23.07 -34.26 -9.11
C ILE A 102 23.17 -33.00 -8.28
N PRO A 103 22.17 -32.68 -7.43
CA PRO A 103 22.24 -31.51 -6.57
C PRO A 103 23.44 -31.67 -5.63
N ARG A 104 24.22 -30.60 -5.49
CA ARG A 104 25.35 -30.60 -4.55
C ARG A 104 24.89 -31.04 -3.17
N LYS A 105 25.64 -31.90 -2.49
CA LYS A 105 25.33 -32.42 -1.15
C LYS A 105 25.17 -31.32 -0.08
N ASP A 106 25.74 -30.15 -0.33
CA ASP A 106 25.68 -28.97 0.54
C ASP A 106 24.59 -27.96 0.14
N LYS A 107 23.75 -28.28 -0.86
CA LYS A 107 22.64 -27.42 -1.27
C LYS A 107 21.64 -27.28 -0.12
N GLY A 108 21.54 -26.09 0.44
CA GLY A 108 20.64 -25.78 1.55
C GLY A 108 21.31 -25.75 2.93
N HIS A 109 22.58 -26.10 3.07
CA HIS A 109 23.31 -25.94 4.33
C HIS A 109 23.98 -24.57 4.41
N VAL A 110 23.84 -23.90 5.57
CA VAL A 110 24.51 -22.63 5.85
C VAL A 110 25.88 -22.96 6.41
N ARG A 111 26.92 -22.92 5.57
CA ARG A 111 28.32 -23.23 5.99
C ARG A 111 28.88 -22.23 6.99
N ALA A 112 28.35 -21.01 7.02
CA ALA A 112 28.86 -19.90 7.84
C ALA A 112 28.32 -19.90 9.28
N LEU A 113 27.43 -20.80 9.64
CA LEU A 113 26.76 -20.83 10.95
C LEU A 113 26.63 -22.25 11.46
N ALA A 114 26.85 -22.44 12.75
CA ALA A 114 26.52 -23.68 13.43
C ALA A 114 24.99 -23.94 13.35
N PRO A 115 24.56 -25.19 13.19
CA PRO A 115 23.14 -25.51 13.11
C PRO A 115 22.34 -24.98 14.30
N GLU A 116 22.89 -25.02 15.49
CA GLU A 116 22.28 -24.56 16.75
C GLU A 116 22.02 -23.05 16.70
N THR A 117 22.95 -22.27 16.14
CA THR A 117 22.80 -20.82 15.99
C THR A 117 21.72 -20.46 14.95
N VAL A 118 21.64 -21.24 13.87
CA VAL A 118 20.56 -21.07 12.88
C VAL A 118 19.21 -21.32 13.53
N GLU A 119 19.08 -22.41 14.30
CA GLU A 119 17.81 -22.76 14.95
C GLU A 119 17.43 -21.74 16.03
N ALA A 120 18.38 -21.24 16.82
CA ALA A 120 18.13 -20.16 17.78
C ALA A 120 17.62 -18.89 17.09
N PHE A 121 18.22 -18.51 15.93
CA PHE A 121 17.77 -17.38 15.15
C PHE A 121 16.35 -17.59 14.58
N LEU A 122 16.06 -18.76 14.04
CA LEU A 122 14.74 -19.09 13.49
C LEU A 122 13.67 -19.11 14.60
N THR A 123 13.99 -19.63 15.78
CA THR A 123 13.11 -19.64 16.95
C THR A 123 12.80 -18.22 17.40
N LEU A 124 13.81 -17.35 17.50
CA LEU A 124 13.62 -15.94 17.85
C LEU A 124 12.78 -15.22 16.78
N ARG A 125 13.00 -15.55 15.50
CA ARG A 125 12.23 -15.00 14.38
C ARG A 125 10.77 -15.43 14.39
N ARG A 126 10.48 -16.70 14.75
CA ARG A 126 9.10 -17.21 14.91
C ARG A 126 8.40 -16.54 16.09
N ALA A 127 9.11 -16.33 17.20
CA ALA A 127 8.57 -15.65 18.39
C ALA A 127 8.31 -14.14 18.15
N GLN A 128 9.11 -13.48 17.32
CA GLN A 128 9.05 -12.04 17.07
C GLN A 128 8.97 -11.71 15.56
N PRO A 129 7.88 -12.11 14.87
CA PRO A 129 7.75 -11.97 13.41
C PRO A 129 7.68 -10.52 12.93
N GLN A 130 7.30 -9.57 13.79
CA GLN A 130 7.21 -8.13 13.47
C GLN A 130 8.58 -7.44 13.53
N VAL A 131 9.54 -7.94 14.28
CA VAL A 131 10.87 -7.34 14.45
C VAL A 131 11.72 -7.56 13.19
N HIS A 132 12.49 -6.56 12.78
CA HIS A 132 13.40 -6.70 11.64
C HIS A 132 14.46 -7.78 11.91
N ALA A 133 14.77 -8.60 10.89
CA ALA A 133 15.79 -9.64 10.99
C ALA A 133 17.18 -9.10 11.39
N THR A 134 17.52 -7.89 10.93
CA THR A 134 18.75 -7.18 11.34
C THR A 134 18.77 -6.83 12.82
N THR A 135 17.64 -6.50 13.40
CA THR A 135 17.52 -6.17 14.83
C THR A 135 17.65 -7.43 15.67
N LEU A 136 17.02 -8.53 15.23
CA LEU A 136 17.17 -9.83 15.91
C LEU A 136 18.62 -10.32 15.86
N LEU A 137 19.31 -10.14 14.72
CA LEU A 137 20.72 -10.48 14.60
C LEU A 137 21.59 -9.68 15.59
N ARG A 138 21.39 -8.36 15.65
CA ARG A 138 22.12 -7.50 16.60
C ARG A 138 21.85 -7.89 18.06
N GLN A 139 20.63 -8.32 18.36
CA GLN A 139 20.33 -8.81 19.69
C GLN A 139 21.08 -10.08 20.02
N MET A 140 21.16 -11.05 19.11
CA MET A 140 21.94 -12.27 19.30
C MET A 140 23.46 -12.00 19.41
N GLU A 141 23.96 -10.99 18.70
CA GLU A 141 25.34 -10.52 18.85
C GLU A 141 25.58 -9.89 20.24
N ALA A 142 24.63 -9.10 20.73
CA ALA A 142 24.69 -8.47 22.05
C ALA A 142 24.59 -9.50 23.18
N ASP A 143 23.77 -10.54 22.99
CA ASP A 143 23.60 -11.65 23.95
C ASP A 143 24.76 -12.66 23.92
N GLY A 144 25.77 -12.44 23.05
CA GLY A 144 26.94 -13.31 22.91
C GLY A 144 26.65 -14.68 22.26
N VAL A 145 25.47 -14.87 21.72
CA VAL A 145 25.08 -16.09 20.99
C VAL A 145 25.79 -16.16 19.63
N LEU A 146 26.14 -15.02 19.08
CA LEU A 146 26.79 -14.89 17.78
C LEU A 146 27.96 -13.91 17.85
N ALA A 147 29.08 -14.23 17.22
CA ALA A 147 30.19 -13.29 17.09
C ALA A 147 29.82 -12.14 16.14
N ALA A 148 30.17 -10.90 16.51
CA ALA A 148 29.86 -9.72 15.73
C ALA A 148 30.31 -9.85 14.27
N ARG A 149 29.45 -9.54 13.32
CA ARG A 149 29.73 -9.61 11.87
C ARG A 149 30.11 -11.00 11.33
N SER A 150 29.84 -12.08 12.06
CA SER A 150 30.12 -13.44 11.61
C SER A 150 29.25 -13.93 10.46
N VAL A 151 28.13 -13.24 10.21
CA VAL A 151 27.13 -13.65 9.21
C VAL A 151 26.84 -12.51 8.23
N SER A 152 26.85 -12.84 6.94
CA SER A 152 26.42 -11.89 5.93
C SER A 152 24.88 -11.78 5.90
N MET A 153 24.37 -10.57 5.69
CA MET A 153 22.93 -10.32 5.54
C MET A 153 22.30 -11.15 4.42
N SER A 154 23.03 -11.39 3.33
CA SER A 154 22.56 -12.22 2.21
C SER A 154 22.35 -13.68 2.63
N THR A 155 23.19 -14.22 3.48
CA THR A 155 23.04 -15.58 4.04
C THR A 155 21.83 -15.64 4.94
N LEU A 156 21.64 -14.64 5.81
CA LEU A 156 20.48 -14.53 6.70
C LEU A 156 19.16 -14.49 5.93
N TYR A 157 19.05 -13.61 4.95
CA TYR A 157 17.81 -13.49 4.15
C TYR A 157 17.52 -14.75 3.33
N ARG A 158 18.54 -15.42 2.78
CA ARG A 158 18.36 -16.71 2.09
C ARG A 158 17.86 -17.80 3.04
N THR A 159 18.37 -17.84 4.27
CA THR A 159 17.91 -18.79 5.29
C THR A 159 16.45 -18.53 5.64
N LEU A 160 16.07 -17.26 5.90
CA LEU A 160 14.70 -16.88 6.20
C LEU A 160 13.74 -17.20 5.03
N ALA A 161 14.15 -16.93 3.79
CA ALA A 161 13.33 -17.23 2.61
C ALA A 161 13.09 -18.74 2.45
N ARG A 162 14.11 -19.56 2.68
CA ARG A 162 14.00 -21.02 2.64
C ARG A 162 13.01 -21.56 3.68
N GLU A 163 13.01 -20.99 4.87
CA GLU A 163 12.14 -21.40 5.98
C GLU A 163 10.77 -20.69 5.96
N GLY A 164 10.48 -19.87 4.94
CA GLY A 164 9.21 -19.12 4.86
C GLY A 164 9.05 -18.04 5.94
N LEU A 165 10.15 -17.63 6.57
CA LEU A 165 10.19 -16.62 7.65
C LEU A 165 10.70 -15.25 7.18
N ASP A 166 10.86 -15.06 5.88
CA ASP A 166 11.14 -13.76 5.29
C ASP A 166 9.91 -12.83 5.41
N ARG A 167 10.15 -11.52 5.25
CA ARG A 167 9.11 -10.51 5.42
C ARG A 167 7.92 -10.70 4.48
N ARG A 168 8.16 -11.20 3.26
CA ARG A 168 7.12 -11.45 2.26
C ARG A 168 6.23 -12.61 2.66
N SER A 169 6.83 -13.74 3.06
CA SER A 169 6.12 -14.95 3.49
C SER A 169 5.33 -14.72 4.77
N LEU A 170 5.90 -14.01 5.75
CA LEU A 170 5.21 -13.66 7.00
C LEU A 170 4.03 -12.71 6.77
N ARG A 171 4.16 -11.76 5.84
CA ARG A 171 3.05 -10.88 5.44
C ARG A 171 1.95 -11.65 4.71
N ALA A 172 2.31 -12.57 3.83
CA ALA A 172 1.34 -13.43 3.15
C ALA A 172 0.58 -14.32 4.14
N GLY A 173 1.29 -14.96 5.09
CA GLY A 173 0.66 -15.72 6.19
C GLY A 173 -0.25 -14.87 7.08
N SER A 174 0.18 -13.66 7.45
CA SER A 174 -0.64 -12.72 8.23
C SER A 174 -1.86 -12.22 7.44
N ALA A 175 -1.76 -12.08 6.12
CA ALA A 175 -2.90 -11.71 5.27
C ALA A 175 -3.95 -12.83 5.23
N LEU A 176 -3.54 -14.09 5.18
CA LEU A 176 -4.44 -15.24 5.25
C LEU A 176 -5.19 -15.32 6.60
N LEU A 177 -4.53 -14.97 7.71
CA LEU A 177 -5.13 -14.95 9.03
C LEU A 177 -6.15 -13.81 9.24
N LYS A 178 -6.06 -12.73 8.46
CA LYS A 178 -7.00 -11.59 8.53
C LYS A 178 -8.36 -11.84 7.90
N GLY A 179 -8.60 -13.02 7.38
CA GLY A 179 -9.83 -13.40 6.69
C GLY A 179 -9.91 -12.88 5.25
N PRO A 180 -10.87 -13.34 4.45
CA PRO A 180 -10.99 -12.95 3.07
C PRO A 180 -11.35 -11.48 2.94
N THR A 181 -10.44 -10.70 2.37
CA THR A 181 -10.70 -9.33 1.96
C THR A 181 -11.36 -9.36 0.59
N LYS A 182 -12.63 -8.97 0.52
CA LYS A 182 -13.32 -8.86 -0.77
C LYS A 182 -13.04 -7.49 -1.37
N ALA A 183 -12.57 -7.48 -2.60
CA ALA A 183 -12.56 -6.26 -3.40
C ALA A 183 -14.00 -5.77 -3.54
N PHE A 184 -14.24 -4.48 -3.38
CA PHE A 184 -15.54 -3.88 -3.57
C PHE A 184 -15.43 -2.67 -4.51
N GLU A 185 -16.50 -2.42 -5.20
CA GLU A 185 -16.67 -1.25 -6.04
C GLU A 185 -18.15 -0.84 -6.02
N PHE A 186 -18.40 0.43 -5.83
CA PHE A 186 -19.75 0.97 -5.91
C PHE A 186 -20.16 1.18 -7.37
N SER A 187 -21.44 1.02 -7.66
CA SER A 187 -21.96 1.00 -9.04
C SER A 187 -22.10 2.41 -9.64
N TRP A 188 -22.31 3.43 -8.79
CA TRP A 188 -22.63 4.78 -9.22
C TRP A 188 -21.65 5.81 -8.66
N ALA A 189 -21.42 6.86 -9.40
CA ALA A 189 -20.66 8.02 -8.94
C ALA A 189 -21.35 8.66 -7.72
N ASN A 190 -20.56 9.22 -6.82
CA ASN A 190 -21.01 9.82 -5.55
C ASN A 190 -21.68 8.87 -4.55
N GLN A 191 -21.67 7.55 -4.77
CA GLN A 191 -22.12 6.62 -3.72
C GLN A 191 -21.13 6.53 -2.56
N LEU A 192 -19.83 6.59 -2.83
CA LEU A 192 -18.79 6.55 -1.80
C LEU A 192 -17.61 7.42 -2.20
N TRP A 193 -17.31 8.41 -1.39
CA TRP A 193 -16.02 9.09 -1.44
C TRP A 193 -15.08 8.54 -0.38
N MET A 194 -13.85 8.25 -0.76
CA MET A 194 -12.75 7.88 0.14
C MET A 194 -11.91 9.11 0.42
N SER A 195 -11.53 9.30 1.68
CA SER A 195 -10.63 10.36 2.09
C SER A 195 -9.37 9.81 2.73
N ASP A 196 -8.25 10.43 2.42
CA ASP A 196 -6.97 10.20 3.07
C ASP A 196 -6.04 11.38 2.90
N GLY A 197 -4.90 11.35 3.62
CA GLY A 197 -3.85 12.34 3.51
C GLY A 197 -2.47 11.72 3.26
N MET A 198 -1.58 12.46 2.60
CA MET A 198 -0.19 12.10 2.45
C MET A 198 0.74 13.28 2.67
N TRP A 199 1.98 13.00 3.04
CA TRP A 199 3.05 13.97 3.04
C TRP A 199 3.45 14.35 1.61
N GLY A 200 3.43 15.63 1.31
CA GLY A 200 3.86 16.20 0.04
C GLY A 200 5.26 16.81 0.09
N PRO A 201 5.61 17.63 -0.91
CA PRO A 201 6.90 18.31 -1.00
C PRO A 201 7.06 19.40 0.07
N ALA A 202 8.31 19.80 0.34
CA ALA A 202 8.61 20.94 1.15
C ALA A 202 8.59 22.21 0.29
N VAL A 203 7.68 23.13 0.59
CA VAL A 203 7.51 24.40 -0.13
C VAL A 203 7.31 25.56 0.85
N PRO A 204 7.71 26.80 0.51
CA PRO A 204 7.39 27.96 1.30
C PRO A 204 5.87 28.19 1.39
N LEU A 205 5.39 28.74 2.49
CA LEU A 205 3.98 29.16 2.62
C LEU A 205 3.68 30.45 1.86
N ALA A 206 4.70 31.30 1.70
CA ALA A 206 4.69 32.52 0.92
C ALA A 206 6.04 32.67 0.23
N PRO A 207 6.15 33.43 -0.87
CA PRO A 207 7.39 33.63 -1.61
C PRO A 207 8.53 34.10 -0.70
N GLY A 208 9.68 33.45 -0.76
CA GLY A 208 10.86 33.75 0.05
C GLY A 208 10.80 33.26 1.50
N GLY A 209 9.73 32.59 1.91
CA GLY A 209 9.60 31.98 3.23
C GLY A 209 10.44 30.72 3.41
N LYS A 210 10.54 30.22 4.66
CA LYS A 210 11.16 28.92 4.92
C LYS A 210 10.27 27.80 4.39
N PRO A 211 10.84 26.78 3.71
CA PRO A 211 10.06 25.62 3.25
C PRO A 211 9.44 24.86 4.44
N VAL A 212 8.19 24.55 4.31
CA VAL A 212 7.41 23.70 5.23
C VAL A 212 6.90 22.51 4.45
N ARG A 213 6.94 21.34 5.05
CA ARG A 213 6.43 20.13 4.40
C ARG A 213 4.91 20.22 4.27
N ALA A 214 4.44 20.23 3.04
CA ALA A 214 3.01 20.30 2.76
C ALA A 214 2.33 18.94 3.00
N HIS A 215 1.02 18.96 3.24
CA HIS A 215 0.18 17.79 3.38
C HIS A 215 -0.88 17.82 2.28
N LEU A 216 -0.91 16.80 1.42
CA LEU A 216 -2.00 16.62 0.48
C LEU A 216 -3.15 15.92 1.18
N LEU A 217 -4.32 16.53 1.20
CA LEU A 217 -5.59 15.90 1.50
C LEU A 217 -6.35 15.69 0.19
N ALA A 218 -7.00 14.54 0.03
CA ALA A 218 -7.76 14.23 -1.18
C ALA A 218 -9.03 13.44 -0.90
N LEU A 219 -9.99 13.61 -1.80
CA LEU A 219 -11.26 12.88 -1.85
C LEU A 219 -11.36 12.16 -3.20
N LEU A 220 -11.50 10.85 -3.16
CA LEU A 220 -11.57 9.98 -4.34
C LEU A 220 -12.94 9.30 -4.42
N ASP A 221 -13.61 9.40 -5.55
CA ASP A 221 -14.84 8.64 -5.81
C ASP A 221 -14.52 7.15 -6.07
N ASP A 222 -15.21 6.27 -5.38
CA ASP A 222 -14.94 4.84 -5.42
C ASP A 222 -15.25 4.20 -6.77
N CYS A 223 -16.35 4.62 -7.42
CA CYS A 223 -16.81 4.08 -8.70
C CYS A 223 -15.91 4.52 -9.85
N SER A 224 -15.70 5.81 -9.98
CA SER A 224 -15.02 6.42 -11.13
C SER A 224 -13.52 6.59 -10.99
N ARG A 225 -12.97 6.46 -9.78
CA ARG A 225 -11.58 6.83 -9.44
C ARG A 225 -11.30 8.32 -9.65
N LEU A 226 -12.32 9.13 -9.90
CA LEU A 226 -12.18 10.57 -10.02
C LEU A 226 -11.75 11.14 -8.67
N CYS A 227 -10.65 11.89 -8.66
CA CYS A 227 -10.34 12.72 -7.51
C CYS A 227 -11.30 13.91 -7.52
N THR A 228 -12.27 13.90 -6.62
CA THR A 228 -13.34 14.91 -6.58
C THR A 228 -12.81 16.27 -6.20
N HIS A 229 -11.84 16.32 -5.31
CA HIS A 229 -10.95 17.44 -5.02
C HIS A 229 -9.73 16.96 -4.25
N GLY A 230 -8.61 17.67 -4.42
CA GLY A 230 -7.38 17.46 -3.67
C GLY A 230 -6.67 18.80 -3.51
N GLN A 231 -6.02 19.01 -2.36
CA GLN A 231 -5.33 20.27 -2.06
C GLN A 231 -4.20 20.04 -1.07
N TYR A 232 -3.08 20.72 -1.30
CA TYR A 232 -1.97 20.79 -0.36
C TYR A 232 -2.22 21.87 0.68
N TYR A 233 -1.97 21.54 1.94
CA TYR A 233 -2.09 22.41 3.11
C TYR A 233 -0.78 22.48 3.88
N ALA A 234 -0.62 23.51 4.70
CA ALA A 234 0.54 23.64 5.58
C ALA A 234 0.55 22.65 6.75
N ALA A 235 -0.60 22.10 7.08
CA ALA A 235 -0.78 21.13 8.17
C ALA A 235 -2.03 20.28 7.94
N GLU A 236 -2.03 19.08 8.50
CA GLU A 236 -3.18 18.20 8.52
C GLU A 236 -4.08 18.55 9.72
N ARG A 237 -5.11 19.35 9.50
CA ARG A 237 -6.07 19.82 10.50
C ARG A 237 -7.50 19.66 10.02
N ILE A 238 -8.44 19.64 10.96
CA ILE A 238 -9.87 19.51 10.64
C ILE A 238 -10.36 20.68 9.76
N GLU A 239 -9.87 21.87 9.98
CA GLU A 239 -10.21 23.05 9.19
C GLU A 239 -9.84 22.84 7.71
N CYS A 240 -8.64 22.28 7.45
CA CYS A 240 -8.16 21.98 6.10
C CYS A 240 -9.04 20.92 5.42
N PHE A 241 -9.45 19.90 6.16
CA PHE A 241 -10.33 18.87 5.63
C PHE A 241 -11.74 19.40 5.32
N LEU A 242 -12.28 20.25 6.18
CA LEU A 242 -13.58 20.88 5.96
C LEU A 242 -13.56 21.81 4.73
N ASP A 243 -12.48 22.57 4.54
CA ASP A 243 -12.28 23.38 3.35
C ASP A 243 -12.22 22.53 2.08
N LEU A 244 -11.42 21.42 2.11
CA LEU A 244 -11.38 20.44 1.02
C LEU A 244 -12.77 19.87 0.70
N LEU A 245 -13.49 19.42 1.73
CA LEU A 245 -14.82 18.83 1.57
C LEU A 245 -15.81 19.83 1.00
N ARG A 246 -15.79 21.07 1.48
CA ARG A 246 -16.66 22.16 0.96
C ARG A 246 -16.43 22.36 -0.54
N GLN A 247 -15.17 22.49 -0.97
CA GLN A 247 -14.84 22.66 -2.37
C GLN A 247 -15.26 21.44 -3.22
N ALA A 248 -15.03 20.23 -2.74
CA ALA A 248 -15.44 19.01 -3.41
C ALA A 248 -16.95 18.93 -3.60
N LEU A 249 -17.74 19.27 -2.55
CA LEU A 249 -19.20 19.28 -2.63
C LEU A 249 -19.71 20.31 -3.66
N GLN A 250 -19.11 21.50 -3.69
CA GLN A 250 -19.46 22.56 -4.66
C GLN A 250 -19.14 22.14 -6.11
N MET A 251 -18.05 21.39 -6.33
CA MET A 251 -17.62 20.97 -7.67
C MET A 251 -18.33 19.73 -8.19
N ARG A 252 -18.62 18.75 -7.32
CA ARG A 252 -19.05 17.40 -7.73
C ARG A 252 -20.38 16.93 -7.14
N GLY A 253 -21.05 17.78 -6.33
CA GLY A 253 -22.29 17.43 -5.65
C GLY A 253 -22.07 16.66 -4.35
N ILE A 254 -23.14 16.14 -3.76
CA ILE A 254 -23.18 15.56 -2.43
C ILE A 254 -23.07 14.03 -2.53
N PRO A 255 -22.04 13.38 -1.94
CA PRO A 255 -21.95 11.92 -1.89
C PRO A 255 -22.98 11.33 -0.91
N GLU A 256 -23.33 10.05 -1.10
CA GLU A 256 -24.13 9.32 -0.11
C GLU A 256 -23.31 8.97 1.13
N LYS A 257 -22.04 8.59 0.94
CA LYS A 257 -21.15 8.10 1.98
C LYS A 257 -19.78 8.74 1.87
N LEU A 258 -19.20 9.04 3.02
CA LEU A 258 -17.82 9.49 3.15
C LEU A 258 -17.06 8.46 4.00
N TYR A 259 -16.03 7.84 3.42
CA TYR A 259 -15.20 6.83 4.05
C TYR A 259 -13.84 7.41 4.46
N THR A 260 -13.54 7.37 5.74
CA THR A 260 -12.33 7.94 6.34
C THR A 260 -11.64 6.91 7.24
N ASP A 261 -10.42 7.18 7.67
CA ASP A 261 -9.82 6.43 8.78
C ASP A 261 -10.37 6.88 10.15
N ASN A 262 -9.78 6.32 11.22
CA ASN A 262 -10.11 6.69 12.60
C ASN A 262 -9.18 7.80 13.14
N GLY A 263 -8.47 8.53 12.30
CA GLY A 263 -7.65 9.65 12.73
C GLY A 263 -8.45 10.71 13.49
N ALA A 264 -7.80 11.43 14.40
CA ALA A 264 -8.45 12.45 15.22
C ALA A 264 -9.16 13.52 14.37
N LEU A 265 -8.66 13.79 13.18
CA LEU A 265 -9.24 14.70 12.20
C LEU A 265 -10.64 14.26 11.78
N PHE A 266 -10.84 12.97 11.52
CA PHE A 266 -12.08 12.43 11.00
C PHE A 266 -13.12 12.05 12.07
N THR A 267 -12.72 12.01 13.33
CA THR A 267 -13.61 11.72 14.46
C THR A 267 -14.23 12.97 15.09
N SER A 268 -13.95 14.15 14.53
CA SER A 268 -14.42 15.43 15.08
C SER A 268 -15.96 15.54 15.01
N GLU A 269 -16.55 16.13 16.05
CA GLU A 269 -17.98 16.41 16.11
C GLU A 269 -18.41 17.35 15.00
N HIS A 270 -17.54 18.29 14.64
CA HIS A 270 -17.81 19.26 13.58
C HIS A 270 -18.00 18.58 12.22
N LEU A 271 -17.12 17.64 11.85
CA LEU A 271 -17.28 16.86 10.62
C LEU A 271 -18.60 16.05 10.63
N ARG A 272 -18.96 15.44 11.77
CA ARG A 272 -20.23 14.72 11.90
C ARG A 272 -21.43 15.64 11.66
N THR A 273 -21.39 16.85 12.22
CA THR A 273 -22.42 17.86 12.03
C THR A 273 -22.55 18.29 10.56
N VAL A 274 -21.42 18.57 9.90
CA VAL A 274 -21.39 18.91 8.47
C VAL A 274 -21.97 17.75 7.64
N CYS A 275 -21.51 16.54 7.85
CA CYS A 275 -22.01 15.36 7.14
C CYS A 275 -23.52 15.17 7.35
N ALA A 276 -24.03 15.35 8.57
CA ALA A 276 -25.45 15.23 8.89
C ALA A 276 -26.29 16.30 8.14
N ASN A 277 -25.81 17.54 8.07
CA ASN A 277 -26.50 18.63 7.37
C ASN A 277 -26.65 18.38 5.86
N PHE A 278 -25.68 17.68 5.25
CA PHE A 278 -25.73 17.30 3.84
C PHE A 278 -26.34 15.90 3.61
N GLY A 279 -26.76 15.21 4.66
CA GLY A 279 -27.25 13.84 4.57
C GLY A 279 -26.17 12.84 4.06
N ILE A 280 -24.91 13.08 4.43
CA ILE A 280 -23.76 12.24 4.11
C ILE A 280 -23.56 11.23 5.24
N ARG A 281 -23.55 9.94 4.92
CA ARG A 281 -23.24 8.89 5.91
C ARG A 281 -21.73 8.80 6.10
N LEU A 282 -21.24 9.27 7.25
CA LEU A 282 -19.83 9.14 7.62
C LEU A 282 -19.52 7.69 8.07
N ILE A 283 -18.53 7.07 7.47
CA ILE A 283 -18.09 5.69 7.74
C ILE A 283 -16.61 5.72 8.07
N HIS A 284 -16.26 5.18 9.24
CA HIS A 284 -14.88 5.03 9.63
C HIS A 284 -14.35 3.64 9.30
N ALA A 285 -13.12 3.55 8.81
CA ALA A 285 -12.44 2.30 8.56
C ALA A 285 -12.35 1.46 9.85
N LYS A 286 -12.58 0.16 9.73
CA LYS A 286 -12.30 -0.73 10.85
C LYS A 286 -10.81 -0.68 11.19
N PRO A 287 -10.41 -0.73 12.47
CA PRO A 287 -9.00 -0.80 12.84
C PRO A 287 -8.29 -1.92 12.06
N TYR A 288 -7.09 -1.63 11.56
CA TYR A 288 -6.27 -2.56 10.76
C TYR A 288 -6.84 -3.00 9.40
N ALA A 289 -7.86 -2.32 8.88
CA ALA A 289 -8.44 -2.59 7.57
C ALA A 289 -7.78 -1.77 6.43
N ALA A 290 -6.45 -1.75 6.36
CA ALA A 290 -5.68 -0.98 5.37
C ALA A 290 -6.07 -1.28 3.91
N TRP A 291 -6.51 -2.51 3.61
CA TRP A 291 -6.94 -2.91 2.26
C TRP A 291 -8.14 -2.12 1.72
N SER A 292 -8.96 -1.56 2.61
CA SER A 292 -10.16 -0.81 2.22
C SER A 292 -9.83 0.54 1.58
N LYS A 293 -8.60 1.05 1.73
CA LYS A 293 -8.11 2.30 1.17
C LYS A 293 -7.20 2.15 -0.05
N GLY A 294 -7.01 0.94 -0.57
CA GLY A 294 -6.06 0.67 -1.67
C GLY A 294 -6.26 1.51 -2.92
N LYS A 295 -7.49 2.02 -3.17
CA LYS A 295 -7.79 2.89 -4.32
C LYS A 295 -7.19 4.29 -4.15
N ILE A 296 -7.37 4.92 -2.99
CA ILE A 296 -6.79 6.25 -2.71
C ILE A 296 -5.28 6.18 -2.48
N GLU A 297 -4.77 5.07 -1.91
CA GLU A 297 -3.33 4.82 -1.83
C GLU A 297 -2.69 4.76 -3.23
N ARG A 298 -3.35 4.10 -4.18
CA ARG A 298 -2.90 4.07 -5.58
C ARG A 298 -2.93 5.46 -6.23
N PHE A 299 -3.93 6.26 -5.93
CA PHE A 299 -3.98 7.66 -6.37
C PHE A 299 -2.77 8.45 -5.86
N PHE A 300 -2.46 8.34 -4.56
CA PHE A 300 -1.29 9.00 -3.99
C PHE A 300 0.04 8.55 -4.59
N LEU A 301 0.19 7.26 -4.89
CA LEU A 301 1.36 6.77 -5.62
C LEU A 301 1.47 7.42 -7.01
N THR A 302 0.35 7.65 -7.68
CA THR A 302 0.33 8.36 -8.97
C THR A 302 0.70 9.83 -8.80
N VAL A 303 0.19 10.52 -7.77
CA VAL A 303 0.60 11.90 -7.46
C VAL A 303 2.11 11.98 -7.23
N GLN A 304 2.66 11.09 -6.40
CA GLN A 304 4.10 11.07 -6.10
C GLN A 304 4.96 10.79 -7.33
N SER A 305 4.57 9.80 -8.14
CA SER A 305 5.38 9.33 -9.27
C SER A 305 5.22 10.17 -10.54
N ASP A 306 4.12 10.88 -10.71
CA ASP A 306 3.82 11.67 -11.89
C ASP A 306 3.87 13.18 -11.60
N PHE A 307 3.07 13.69 -10.69
CA PHE A 307 3.01 15.13 -10.39
C PHE A 307 4.23 15.64 -9.60
N GLU A 308 4.52 15.04 -8.42
CA GLU A 308 5.57 15.57 -7.54
C GLU A 308 6.97 15.45 -8.14
N GLN A 309 7.26 14.42 -8.93
CA GLN A 309 8.54 14.29 -9.62
C GLN A 309 8.78 15.41 -10.64
N ARG A 310 7.73 15.96 -11.24
CA ARG A 310 7.86 17.08 -12.20
C ARG A 310 8.30 18.39 -11.54
N LEU A 311 8.06 18.53 -10.24
CA LEU A 311 8.47 19.73 -9.49
C LEU A 311 10.00 19.89 -9.43
N VAL A 312 10.77 18.82 -9.67
CA VAL A 312 12.24 18.90 -9.82
C VAL A 312 12.62 19.75 -11.04
N PHE A 313 11.82 19.68 -12.11
CA PHE A 313 12.08 20.43 -13.36
C PHE A 313 11.34 21.77 -13.41
N ALA A 314 10.26 21.90 -12.65
CA ALA A 314 9.45 23.12 -12.56
C ALA A 314 9.18 23.44 -11.08
N PRO A 315 10.19 23.98 -10.36
CA PRO A 315 10.04 24.35 -8.96
C PRO A 315 8.97 25.42 -8.77
N VAL A 316 8.22 25.33 -7.69
CA VAL A 316 7.18 26.28 -7.32
C VAL A 316 7.66 27.24 -6.24
N ALA A 317 7.21 28.48 -6.29
CA ALA A 317 7.64 29.52 -5.37
C ALA A 317 7.00 29.40 -3.97
N ASP A 318 5.77 28.91 -3.90
CA ASP A 318 5.01 28.79 -2.66
C ASP A 318 3.89 27.73 -2.73
N LEU A 319 3.17 27.58 -1.63
CA LEU A 319 2.05 26.65 -1.48
C LEU A 319 0.88 26.96 -2.43
N ALA A 320 0.65 28.24 -2.72
CA ALA A 320 -0.46 28.64 -3.62
C ALA A 320 -0.16 28.22 -5.07
N GLU A 321 1.09 28.44 -5.51
CA GLU A 321 1.54 28.00 -6.83
C GLU A 321 1.55 26.47 -6.95
N LEU A 322 2.00 25.76 -5.88
CA LEU A 322 1.92 24.30 -5.84
C LEU A 322 0.48 23.81 -6.07
N ASN A 323 -0.49 24.38 -5.37
CA ASN A 323 -1.90 24.03 -5.55
C ASN A 323 -2.43 24.35 -6.94
N LYS A 324 -2.06 25.49 -7.54
CA LYS A 324 -2.44 25.84 -8.90
C LYS A 324 -1.93 24.83 -9.92
N HIS A 325 -0.66 24.39 -9.81
CA HIS A 325 -0.08 23.37 -10.66
C HIS A 325 -0.73 22.00 -10.44
N PHE A 326 -0.98 21.65 -9.18
CA PHE A 326 -1.65 20.40 -8.82
C PHE A 326 -3.06 20.31 -9.40
N TRP A 327 -3.88 21.36 -9.27
CA TRP A 327 -5.25 21.35 -9.79
C TRP A 327 -5.29 21.26 -11.31
N ARG A 328 -4.35 21.93 -11.98
CA ARG A 328 -4.21 21.79 -13.43
C ARG A 328 -3.88 20.35 -13.83
N TRP A 329 -2.89 19.75 -13.19
CA TRP A 329 -2.54 18.35 -13.42
C TRP A 329 -3.71 17.42 -13.08
N LEU A 330 -4.39 17.65 -11.96
CA LEU A 330 -5.50 16.83 -11.50
C LEU A 330 -6.64 16.81 -12.52
N GLU A 331 -7.09 17.98 -12.97
CA GLU A 331 -8.24 18.09 -13.89
C GLU A 331 -7.89 17.76 -15.33
N CYS A 332 -6.76 18.27 -15.83
CA CYS A 332 -6.40 18.13 -17.25
C CYS A 332 -5.66 16.82 -17.56
N GLU A 333 -5.02 16.20 -16.58
CA GLU A 333 -4.25 14.98 -16.81
C GLU A 333 -4.80 13.79 -16.06
N TYR A 334 -4.84 13.80 -14.71
CA TYR A 334 -5.26 12.62 -13.95
C TYR A 334 -6.73 12.25 -14.20
N ASN A 335 -7.66 13.22 -14.01
CA ASN A 335 -9.10 12.98 -14.19
C ASN A 335 -9.48 12.74 -15.66
N ALA A 336 -8.69 13.24 -16.61
CA ALA A 336 -8.96 13.15 -18.06
C ALA A 336 -8.28 11.97 -18.75
N ARG A 337 -7.23 11.37 -18.15
CA ARG A 337 -6.46 10.28 -18.75
C ARG A 337 -7.18 8.95 -18.59
N GLU A 338 -7.05 8.09 -19.61
CA GLU A 338 -7.51 6.69 -19.54
C GLU A 338 -6.92 5.95 -18.33
N HIS A 339 -7.77 5.21 -17.64
CA HIS A 339 -7.39 4.46 -16.47
C HIS A 339 -7.62 2.96 -16.67
N ARG A 340 -6.56 2.16 -16.49
CA ARG A 340 -6.58 0.71 -16.74
C ARG A 340 -7.70 -0.03 -15.98
N ALA A 341 -8.01 0.38 -14.74
CA ALA A 341 -9.06 -0.26 -13.94
C ALA A 341 -10.47 0.20 -14.31
N LEU A 342 -10.62 1.05 -15.31
CA LEU A 342 -11.90 1.57 -15.83
C LEU A 342 -12.12 1.17 -17.30
N ASP A 343 -11.56 0.03 -17.71
CA ASP A 343 -11.69 -0.50 -19.06
C ASP A 343 -11.25 0.50 -20.15
N GLY A 344 -10.24 1.31 -19.86
CA GLY A 344 -9.72 2.35 -20.76
C GLY A 344 -10.45 3.68 -20.71
N HIS A 345 -11.53 3.81 -19.93
CA HIS A 345 -12.19 5.11 -19.73
C HIS A 345 -11.42 6.01 -18.78
N SER A 346 -11.58 7.33 -18.95
CA SER A 346 -11.03 8.28 -17.98
C SER A 346 -11.92 8.34 -16.73
N PRO A 347 -11.38 8.72 -15.56
CA PRO A 347 -12.15 8.98 -14.35
C PRO A 347 -13.32 9.95 -14.57
N GLN A 348 -13.09 11.03 -15.32
CA GLN A 348 -14.11 12.01 -15.63
C GLN A 348 -15.25 11.43 -16.50
N HIS A 349 -14.90 10.65 -17.52
CA HIS A 349 -15.91 9.97 -18.36
C HIS A 349 -16.74 8.99 -17.53
N ARG A 350 -16.07 8.15 -16.71
CA ARG A 350 -16.77 7.19 -15.84
C ARG A 350 -17.66 7.88 -14.81
N PHE A 351 -17.23 9.01 -14.26
CA PHE A 351 -18.03 9.79 -13.33
C PHE A 351 -19.31 10.32 -13.98
N GLN A 352 -19.23 10.80 -15.22
CA GLN A 352 -20.38 11.29 -15.98
C GLN A 352 -21.30 10.15 -16.42
N GLU A 353 -20.75 9.07 -16.95
CA GLU A 353 -21.49 7.87 -17.38
C GLU A 353 -22.30 7.24 -16.23
N ARG A 354 -21.72 7.20 -15.03
CA ARG A 354 -22.32 6.63 -13.84
C ARG A 354 -22.93 7.67 -12.92
N GLY A 355 -23.32 8.82 -13.46
CA GLY A 355 -23.87 9.96 -12.73
C GLY A 355 -25.35 9.88 -12.40
N GLU A 356 -26.01 8.75 -12.61
CA GLU A 356 -27.37 8.54 -12.18
C GLU A 356 -27.55 8.76 -10.69
N GLY A 357 -28.38 9.67 -10.26
CA GLY A 357 -28.57 9.96 -8.83
C GLY A 357 -27.57 10.92 -8.21
N LEU A 358 -26.77 11.64 -9.00
CA LEU A 358 -25.99 12.76 -8.47
C LEU A 358 -26.89 13.74 -7.74
N ARG A 359 -26.54 14.03 -6.49
CA ARG A 359 -27.28 14.99 -5.65
C ARG A 359 -26.57 16.35 -5.73
N PRO A 360 -27.16 17.33 -6.46
CA PRO A 360 -26.64 18.69 -6.44
C PRO A 360 -26.90 19.34 -5.08
N ILE A 361 -26.11 20.37 -4.77
CA ILE A 361 -26.41 21.22 -3.61
C ILE A 361 -27.76 21.94 -3.88
N PRO A 362 -28.71 21.86 -2.95
CA PRO A 362 -30.00 22.56 -3.12
C PRO A 362 -29.83 24.06 -3.31
N ALA A 363 -30.59 24.64 -4.25
CA ALA A 363 -30.58 26.08 -4.44
C ALA A 363 -30.99 26.80 -3.15
N GLY A 364 -30.26 27.83 -2.77
CA GLY A 364 -30.53 28.62 -1.53
C GLY A 364 -29.91 28.01 -0.24
N MET A 365 -29.28 26.85 -0.31
CA MET A 365 -28.54 26.31 0.86
C MET A 365 -27.30 27.16 1.17
N ASP A 366 -27.20 27.69 2.38
CA ASP A 366 -26.02 28.41 2.85
C ASP A 366 -24.86 27.43 3.18
N VAL A 367 -24.22 26.94 2.12
CA VAL A 367 -23.09 25.99 2.23
C VAL A 367 -22.00 26.56 3.13
N GLU A 368 -21.63 27.81 2.94
CA GLU A 368 -20.56 28.46 3.72
C GLU A 368 -20.90 28.49 5.20
N GLY A 369 -22.14 28.85 5.55
CA GLY A 369 -22.60 28.88 6.94
C GLY A 369 -22.56 27.50 7.61
N LEU A 370 -22.81 26.41 6.87
CA LEU A 370 -22.76 25.06 7.39
C LEU A 370 -21.33 24.59 7.71
N PHE A 371 -20.31 25.17 7.06
CA PHE A 371 -18.91 24.84 7.27
C PHE A 371 -18.20 25.76 8.27
N LEU A 372 -18.86 26.79 8.81
CA LEU A 372 -18.26 27.66 9.81
C LEU A 372 -17.85 26.88 11.05
N LEU A 373 -16.62 27.09 11.50
CA LEU A 373 -16.12 26.54 12.77
C LEU A 373 -16.86 27.19 13.93
N ARG A 374 -17.09 26.42 14.99
CA ARG A 374 -17.78 26.89 16.18
C ARG A 374 -16.85 26.90 17.39
N THR A 375 -16.85 28.00 18.12
CA THR A 375 -16.10 28.12 19.36
C THR A 375 -16.83 28.99 20.36
N ARG A 376 -16.74 28.67 21.65
CA ARG A 376 -17.32 29.48 22.71
C ARG A 376 -16.28 30.49 23.24
N ARG A 377 -16.68 31.74 23.37
CA ARG A 377 -15.85 32.80 23.92
C ARG A 377 -16.62 33.66 24.92
N ARG A 378 -15.97 33.99 26.02
CA ARG A 378 -16.50 35.02 26.94
C ARG A 378 -16.13 36.41 26.40
N VAL A 379 -17.13 37.26 26.25
CA VAL A 379 -16.94 38.66 25.81
C VAL A 379 -16.31 39.46 26.96
N ARG A 380 -15.25 40.16 26.64
CA ARG A 380 -14.53 41.01 27.58
C ARG A 380 -15.33 42.30 27.92
N ARG A 381 -14.88 43.03 28.94
CA ARG A 381 -15.50 44.33 29.36
C ARG A 381 -15.44 45.40 28.27
N ASP A 382 -14.41 45.33 27.41
CA ASP A 382 -14.21 46.21 26.24
C ASP A 382 -15.00 45.79 25.01
N ALA A 383 -15.96 44.90 25.16
CA ALA A 383 -16.73 44.30 24.06
C ALA A 383 -15.86 43.63 23.00
N THR A 384 -14.78 42.94 23.39
CA THR A 384 -13.94 42.17 22.47
C THR A 384 -13.91 40.69 22.83
N ILE A 385 -13.61 39.87 21.82
CA ILE A 385 -13.28 38.46 21.95
C ILE A 385 -11.97 38.17 21.21
N SER A 386 -11.25 37.11 21.62
CA SER A 386 -10.05 36.67 20.92
C SER A 386 -10.33 35.35 20.19
N ILE A 387 -10.04 35.30 18.87
CA ILE A 387 -10.13 34.12 18.05
C ILE A 387 -8.80 33.98 17.32
N ALA A 388 -8.14 32.82 17.45
CA ALA A 388 -6.83 32.53 16.83
C ALA A 388 -5.79 33.67 17.04
N GLY A 389 -5.73 34.26 18.24
CA GLY A 389 -4.79 35.33 18.57
C GLY A 389 -5.21 36.75 18.08
N THR A 390 -6.27 36.86 17.30
CA THR A 390 -6.81 38.12 16.77
C THR A 390 -7.96 38.61 17.64
N LEU A 391 -8.01 39.92 17.90
CA LEU A 391 -9.11 40.56 18.63
C LEU A 391 -10.23 40.92 17.65
N TRP A 392 -11.45 40.66 18.09
CA TRP A 392 -12.69 40.96 17.37
C TRP A 392 -13.65 41.74 18.22
N GLU A 393 -14.20 42.78 17.69
CA GLU A 393 -15.23 43.59 18.32
C GLU A 393 -16.59 42.93 18.15
N VAL A 394 -17.35 42.95 19.22
CA VAL A 394 -18.70 42.33 19.26
C VAL A 394 -19.72 43.36 19.76
N PRO A 395 -21.01 43.21 19.50
CA PRO A 395 -22.03 44.13 20.00
C PRO A 395 -21.89 44.32 21.51
N PRO A 396 -21.94 45.59 21.99
CA PRO A 396 -21.77 45.91 23.41
C PRO A 396 -22.77 45.19 24.34
N ALA A 397 -23.94 44.86 23.86
CA ALA A 397 -24.95 44.08 24.59
C ALA A 397 -24.50 42.67 24.98
N CYS A 398 -23.44 42.16 24.36
CA CYS A 398 -22.86 40.86 24.66
C CYS A 398 -21.79 40.87 25.77
N ARG A 399 -21.43 42.03 26.32
CA ARG A 399 -20.40 42.19 27.38
C ARG A 399 -20.64 41.23 28.55
N GLY A 400 -19.58 40.54 28.96
CA GLY A 400 -19.61 39.56 30.06
C GLY A 400 -20.31 38.26 29.79
N ARG A 401 -21.05 38.13 28.66
CA ARG A 401 -21.72 36.88 28.25
C ARG A 401 -20.77 35.94 27.58
N VAL A 402 -21.15 34.66 27.54
CA VAL A 402 -20.54 33.65 26.69
C VAL A 402 -21.30 33.61 25.39
N VAL A 403 -20.59 33.74 24.27
CA VAL A 403 -21.17 33.70 22.93
C VAL A 403 -20.61 32.49 22.18
N ASP A 404 -21.42 31.85 21.37
CA ASP A 404 -21.00 30.89 20.40
C ASP A 404 -20.59 31.66 19.13
N VAL A 405 -19.33 31.51 18.72
CA VAL A 405 -18.76 32.21 17.59
C VAL A 405 -18.63 31.23 16.42
N HIS A 406 -19.25 31.56 15.30
CA HIS A 406 -19.14 30.81 14.06
C HIS A 406 -18.29 31.60 13.07
N TYR A 407 -17.21 31.00 12.55
CA TYR A 407 -16.23 31.70 11.72
C TYR A 407 -15.55 30.78 10.69
N ASP A 408 -15.12 31.38 9.56
CA ASP A 408 -14.28 30.73 8.56
C ASP A 408 -12.81 31.01 8.90
N PRO A 409 -11.97 29.99 9.19
CA PRO A 409 -10.59 30.20 9.59
C PRO A 409 -9.67 30.61 8.43
N PHE A 410 -10.09 30.46 7.18
CA PHE A 410 -9.28 30.79 6.00
C PHE A 410 -9.60 32.16 5.45
N LEU A 411 -10.87 32.49 5.31
CA LEU A 411 -11.30 33.71 4.66
C LEU A 411 -11.57 34.86 5.65
N TRP A 412 -11.94 34.53 6.90
CA TRP A 412 -12.30 35.52 7.94
C TRP A 412 -13.34 36.55 7.51
N LYS A 413 -14.11 36.25 6.45
CA LYS A 413 -15.16 37.13 5.92
C LYS A 413 -16.42 37.15 6.77
N ARG A 414 -16.67 36.04 7.46
CA ARG A 414 -17.87 35.79 8.25
C ARG A 414 -17.47 35.38 9.65
N VAL A 415 -17.81 36.19 10.66
CA VAL A 415 -17.63 35.88 12.07
C VAL A 415 -18.93 36.22 12.77
N GLU A 416 -19.78 35.24 12.92
CA GLU A 416 -21.14 35.34 13.43
C GLU A 416 -21.20 35.01 14.92
N LEU A 417 -22.06 35.71 15.66
CA LEU A 417 -22.21 35.55 17.09
C LEU A 417 -23.59 35.04 17.43
N TYR A 418 -23.64 34.02 18.26
CA TYR A 418 -24.88 33.42 18.71
C TYR A 418 -24.93 33.36 20.24
N VAL A 419 -26.11 33.56 20.79
CA VAL A 419 -26.43 33.36 22.21
C VAL A 419 -27.66 32.45 22.26
N GLU A 420 -27.57 31.34 22.96
CA GLU A 420 -28.67 30.37 23.08
C GLU A 420 -29.27 29.96 21.72
N GLY A 421 -28.40 29.79 20.72
CA GLY A 421 -28.83 29.40 19.36
C GLY A 421 -29.41 30.51 18.49
N ARG A 422 -29.52 31.72 19.00
CA ARG A 422 -30.02 32.88 18.24
C ARG A 422 -28.88 33.77 17.79
N LYS A 423 -28.85 34.19 16.52
CA LYS A 423 -27.85 35.12 16.00
C LYS A 423 -28.08 36.50 16.66
N VAL A 424 -27.02 37.02 17.29
CA VAL A 424 -27.04 38.34 18.00
C VAL A 424 -26.24 39.41 17.27
N GLY A 425 -25.51 39.03 16.23
CA GLY A 425 -24.77 39.97 15.38
C GLY A 425 -23.56 39.33 14.75
N ASP A 426 -22.74 40.15 14.11
CA ASP A 426 -21.47 39.78 13.51
C ASP A 426 -20.34 40.48 14.25
N ALA A 427 -19.18 39.81 14.39
CA ALA A 427 -17.98 40.39 14.92
C ALA A 427 -17.16 41.07 13.83
N ARG A 428 -16.48 42.17 14.16
CA ARG A 428 -15.58 42.89 13.27
C ARG A 428 -14.16 42.81 13.81
N ARG A 429 -13.17 42.79 12.91
CA ARG A 429 -11.77 42.81 13.36
C ARG A 429 -11.51 44.11 14.12
N CYS A 430 -10.96 44.00 15.32
CA CYS A 430 -10.68 45.18 16.16
C CYS A 430 -9.53 46.01 15.54
N ASP A 431 -9.83 47.24 15.23
CA ASP A 431 -8.84 48.26 14.83
C ASP A 431 -8.66 49.29 15.97
N LYS A 432 -7.63 49.06 16.76
CA LYS A 432 -7.30 49.95 17.92
C LYS A 432 -7.01 51.38 17.52
N ARG A 433 -6.47 51.64 16.31
CA ARG A 433 -6.17 52.99 15.84
C ARG A 433 -7.43 53.70 15.46
N LEU A 434 -8.29 53.05 14.70
CA LEU A 434 -9.60 53.63 14.35
C LEU A 434 -10.45 53.92 15.60
N ASN A 435 -10.38 53.03 16.59
CA ASN A 435 -11.07 53.24 17.87
C ASN A 435 -10.55 54.46 18.64
N ALA A 436 -9.24 54.71 18.63
CA ALA A 436 -8.65 55.91 19.26
C ALA A 436 -9.23 57.20 18.64
N HIS A 437 -9.34 57.26 17.31
CA HIS A 437 -9.97 58.39 16.60
C HIS A 437 -11.47 58.52 16.92
N THR A 438 -12.20 57.42 16.93
CA THR A 438 -13.65 57.40 17.19
C THR A 438 -14.01 57.85 18.59
N PHE A 439 -13.15 57.56 19.59
CA PHE A 439 -13.35 57.98 20.98
C PHE A 439 -12.79 59.38 21.26
N GLY A 440 -12.26 60.10 20.26
CA GLY A 440 -11.74 61.46 20.43
C GLY A 440 -10.51 61.54 21.33
N LEU A 441 -9.80 60.42 21.55
CA LEU A 441 -8.61 60.38 22.43
C LEU A 441 -7.41 61.13 21.87
N GLU A 442 -7.45 61.55 20.61
CA GLU A 442 -6.42 62.40 19.99
C GLU A 442 -6.41 63.85 20.53
N ASN A 443 -7.51 64.29 21.17
CA ASN A 443 -7.63 65.64 21.70
C ASN A 443 -7.32 65.71 23.21
N TYR A 444 -6.88 64.62 23.84
CA TYR A 444 -6.39 64.68 25.22
C TYR A 444 -4.86 64.85 25.20
N GLU A 445 -4.40 66.11 25.35
CA GLU A 445 -3.02 66.38 25.78
C GLU A 445 -2.87 65.87 27.20
N PHE A 446 -1.92 64.97 27.43
CA PHE A 446 -1.52 64.48 28.76
C PHE A 446 -0.55 65.44 29.37
#